data_a6adb95859bb1eb967ceff2d3e04df66
#
_entry.id   a6adb95859bb1eb967ceff2d3e04df66
#
_cell.length_a   1.000
_cell.length_b   1.000
_cell.length_c   1.000
_cell.angle_alpha   90.00
_cell.angle_beta   90.00
_cell.angle_gamma   90.00
#
_symmetry.space_group_name_H-M   'P 1'
#
loop_
_entity.id
_entity.type
_entity.pdbx_description
1 polymer ?
#
loop_
_entity_poly.entity_id
_entity_poly.type
_entity_poly.pdbx_seq_one_letter_code
_entity_poly.pdbx_strand_id
1 'polypeptide(L)'
;DGKKYGQGKYTYPNGSKYLGKWKDGKRNGQGTFTYPDGEKYVGEWKDGKEHGQGTWTSTEGEKYLGKWKNGEKHGQGTYTWSDGRKYVGEFKDGEYDGQGTYTWSDERKYIGKWKNGKYNGQGTFTYPYGEKYLGKWKDGERNGQGTFTFPDGSKYVGEFKDGERNGQGTFTFPDGGKYVGEFKDGERNGQGTFTFPDGGKYVGEFKDGKEHGQGKYTSPDEEKYLGKWKDGKRNGQGTFTSPDGEKYLGKWKDGKEHGQGTWTSTEGEKYVGVWKDGKYNGQGTFTSPDGTKYVGKFKDGVPNSRGTYTWSDGRKYVGNWKNGKYNGQGTTTYPDGRKYEGKWKDGKYNGQGKETSPDGSKYLGEWKDGKYNGQGTFTYPNGTKYVGEFKDGVPNGRGTFTFPDGEKYEGEWKDGKYNGQGKETFPDGSKYVGEFKDGEYDGQGTFTSPDGEKYVGKWKNGKEHGQGTWTSTDGRKYVGKWKNGEKHGQGTFTYPDGRKYVGEFKDGEYDGQ
;
A
#
# COMPACT_ATOMS: atom_id res chain seq x y z
N ASP A 1 58.66 -88.55 8.76
CA ASP A 1 57.62 -87.69 8.27
C ASP A 1 58.09 -86.28 7.84
N GLY A 2 58.97 -85.94 7.04
CA GLY A 2 59.53 -84.69 6.51
C GLY A 2 58.77 -83.30 6.77
N LYS A 3 58.02 -83.19 7.85
CA LYS A 3 57.30 -81.97 8.22
C LYS A 3 58.25 -80.96 8.85
N LYS A 4 58.13 -79.68 8.46
CA LYS A 4 58.92 -78.55 9.01
C LYS A 4 58.54 -78.23 10.42
N TYR A 5 59.47 -78.12 11.36
CA TYR A 5 59.33 -77.73 12.78
C TYR A 5 60.44 -76.72 13.16
N GLY A 6 60.15 -75.88 14.13
CA GLY A 6 61.10 -74.91 14.68
C GLY A 6 61.36 -73.70 13.76
N GLN A 7 62.48 -72.99 13.96
CA GLN A 7 62.88 -71.83 13.16
C GLN A 7 63.46 -72.29 11.81
N GLY A 8 63.01 -71.69 10.66
CA GLY A 8 63.53 -72.03 9.35
C GLY A 8 63.23 -70.98 8.31
N LYS A 9 64.10 -70.96 7.24
CA LYS A 9 63.89 -70.12 6.05
C LYS A 9 63.39 -71.05 4.94
N TYR A 10 62.33 -70.57 4.22
CA TYR A 10 61.85 -71.30 3.04
C TYR A 10 61.60 -70.31 1.89
N THR A 11 62.04 -70.65 0.71
CA THR A 11 61.78 -69.94 -0.54
C THR A 11 60.82 -70.78 -1.38
N TYR A 12 59.66 -70.19 -1.73
CA TYR A 12 58.67 -70.85 -2.56
C TYR A 12 59.03 -70.77 -4.05
N PRO A 13 58.49 -71.65 -4.88
CA PRO A 13 58.77 -71.61 -6.32
C PRO A 13 58.39 -70.35 -7.03
N ASN A 14 57.36 -69.60 -6.49
CA ASN A 14 56.91 -68.30 -7.00
C ASN A 14 57.82 -67.13 -6.57
N GLY A 15 58.94 -67.38 -5.87
CA GLY A 15 59.83 -66.34 -5.35
C GLY A 15 59.51 -65.79 -3.97
N SER A 16 58.38 -66.18 -3.37
CA SER A 16 58.04 -65.77 -2.00
C SER A 16 59.02 -66.37 -1.00
N LYS A 17 59.25 -65.69 0.12
CA LYS A 17 60.17 -66.16 1.17
C LYS A 17 59.48 -66.08 2.53
N TYR A 18 59.67 -67.18 3.31
CA TYR A 18 59.29 -67.21 4.72
C TYR A 18 60.53 -67.46 5.59
N LEU A 19 60.63 -66.64 6.63
CA LEU A 19 61.63 -66.81 7.71
C LEU A 19 60.88 -66.78 9.04
N GLY A 20 60.82 -67.91 9.77
CA GLY A 20 60.10 -67.98 10.99
C GLY A 20 59.88 -69.37 11.52
N LYS A 21 58.97 -69.47 12.52
CA LYS A 21 58.65 -70.75 13.16
C LYS A 21 57.69 -71.59 12.32
N TRP A 22 57.90 -72.90 12.36
CA TRP A 22 57.11 -73.93 11.71
C TRP A 22 56.56 -74.92 12.72
N LYS A 23 55.37 -75.43 12.49
CA LYS A 23 54.78 -76.53 13.22
C LYS A 23 53.93 -77.37 12.26
N ASP A 24 54.18 -78.68 12.24
CA ASP A 24 53.49 -79.65 11.39
C ASP A 24 53.50 -79.27 9.88
N GLY A 25 54.60 -78.67 9.38
CA GLY A 25 54.75 -78.23 8.00
C GLY A 25 54.07 -76.91 7.66
N LYS A 26 53.38 -76.33 8.62
CA LYS A 26 52.67 -75.00 8.50
C LYS A 26 53.46 -73.90 9.19
N ARG A 27 53.39 -72.65 8.65
CA ARG A 27 53.89 -71.43 9.31
C ARG A 27 53.14 -71.31 10.66
N ASN A 28 53.86 -71.14 11.78
CA ASN A 28 53.26 -71.06 13.12
C ASN A 28 54.18 -70.26 14.06
N GLY A 29 53.64 -69.40 14.92
CA GLY A 29 54.39 -68.49 15.78
C GLY A 29 54.99 -67.33 15.00
N GLN A 30 56.02 -66.67 15.53
CA GLN A 30 56.65 -65.48 14.89
C GLN A 30 57.35 -65.82 13.57
N GLY A 31 57.10 -64.95 12.54
CA GLY A 31 57.76 -65.12 11.26
C GLY A 31 57.57 -63.92 10.33
N THR A 32 58.48 -63.89 9.30
CA THR A 32 58.41 -62.87 8.24
C THR A 32 58.10 -63.59 6.93
N PHE A 33 57.10 -63.16 6.21
CA PHE A 33 56.77 -63.55 4.88
C PHE A 33 57.04 -62.38 3.89
N THR A 34 57.78 -62.59 2.88
CA THR A 34 58.03 -61.67 1.75
C THR A 34 57.36 -62.23 0.52
N TYR A 35 56.42 -61.51 -0.07
CA TYR A 35 55.73 -61.88 -1.29
C TYR A 35 56.62 -61.66 -2.53
N PRO A 36 56.28 -62.22 -3.69
CA PRO A 36 57.12 -62.09 -4.92
C PRO A 36 57.32 -60.67 -5.39
N ASP A 37 56.30 -59.83 -5.19
CA ASP A 37 56.26 -58.38 -5.52
C ASP A 37 57.01 -57.49 -4.52
N GLY A 38 57.54 -58.06 -3.42
CA GLY A 38 58.25 -57.36 -2.39
C GLY A 38 57.39 -56.93 -1.16
N GLU A 39 56.11 -57.15 -1.20
CA GLU A 39 55.23 -56.93 0.01
C GLU A 39 55.76 -57.80 1.15
N LYS A 40 55.52 -57.37 2.37
CA LYS A 40 56.03 -58.04 3.57
C LYS A 40 55.07 -58.10 4.70
N TYR A 41 54.94 -59.30 5.27
CA TYR A 41 54.26 -59.50 6.56
C TYR A 41 55.30 -59.94 7.60
N VAL A 42 55.22 -59.25 8.78
CA VAL A 42 56.05 -59.61 9.96
C VAL A 42 55.08 -59.75 11.15
N GLY A 43 54.99 -60.98 11.69
CA GLY A 43 54.05 -61.18 12.79
C GLY A 43 53.83 -62.64 13.15
N GLU A 44 52.74 -62.85 13.86
CA GLU A 44 52.32 -64.19 14.32
C GLU A 44 51.60 -64.93 13.20
N TRP A 45 51.87 -66.26 13.16
CA TRP A 45 51.26 -67.17 12.25
C TRP A 45 50.57 -68.32 13.00
N LYS A 46 49.42 -68.77 12.51
CA LYS A 46 48.77 -69.98 12.99
C LYS A 46 48.23 -70.78 11.81
N ASP A 47 48.57 -72.06 11.77
CA ASP A 47 48.13 -73.01 10.76
C ASP A 47 48.31 -72.52 9.33
N GLY A 48 49.41 -71.77 9.07
CA GLY A 48 49.78 -71.25 7.77
C GLY A 48 49.17 -69.89 7.38
N LYS A 49 48.34 -69.31 8.26
CA LYS A 49 47.71 -68.04 8.04
C LYS A 49 48.22 -66.97 9.02
N GLU A 50 48.20 -65.68 8.63
CA GLU A 50 48.48 -64.55 9.48
C GLU A 50 47.51 -64.59 10.69
N HIS A 51 48.06 -64.40 11.89
CA HIS A 51 47.30 -64.48 13.13
C HIS A 51 47.93 -63.59 14.21
N GLY A 52 47.18 -63.25 15.28
CA GLY A 52 47.75 -62.47 16.38
C GLY A 52 48.21 -61.09 15.95
N GLN A 53 49.30 -60.58 16.56
CA GLN A 53 49.89 -59.28 16.20
C GLN A 53 50.79 -59.38 14.97
N GLY A 54 50.63 -58.46 14.04
CA GLY A 54 51.48 -58.42 12.83
C GLY A 54 51.49 -57.07 12.12
N THR A 55 52.57 -56.89 11.34
CA THR A 55 52.76 -55.72 10.45
C THR A 55 52.80 -56.22 9.01
N TRP A 56 51.94 -55.71 8.19
CA TRP A 56 51.99 -55.83 6.74
C TRP A 56 52.49 -54.52 6.11
N THR A 57 53.30 -54.58 5.12
CA THR A 57 53.84 -53.42 4.37
C THR A 57 53.82 -53.75 2.87
N SER A 58 53.20 -52.86 2.08
CA SER A 58 53.22 -52.92 0.64
C SER A 58 54.53 -52.32 0.07
N THR A 59 54.80 -52.55 -1.20
CA THR A 59 55.91 -51.92 -1.96
C THR A 59 55.70 -50.44 -2.19
N GLU A 60 54.44 -49.96 -2.18
CA GLU A 60 54.10 -48.57 -2.36
C GLU A 60 54.08 -47.76 -1.03
N GLY A 61 54.46 -48.37 0.09
CA GLY A 61 54.58 -47.72 1.39
C GLY A 61 53.32 -47.81 2.25
N GLU A 62 52.27 -48.50 1.82
CA GLU A 62 51.13 -48.78 2.67
C GLU A 62 51.49 -49.68 3.83
N LYS A 63 50.89 -49.48 4.98
CA LYS A 63 51.22 -50.25 6.19
C LYS A 63 49.96 -50.55 7.02
N TYR A 64 49.84 -51.82 7.39
CA TYR A 64 48.91 -52.23 8.48
C TYR A 64 49.71 -52.76 9.66
N LEU A 65 49.38 -52.23 10.83
CA LEU A 65 49.89 -52.69 12.12
C LEU A 65 48.70 -53.02 13.01
N GLY A 66 48.54 -54.30 13.38
CA GLY A 66 47.38 -54.67 14.16
C GLY A 66 47.21 -56.19 14.34
N LYS A 67 46.02 -56.55 14.82
CA LYS A 67 45.63 -57.93 14.98
C LYS A 67 45.17 -58.57 13.68
N TRP A 68 45.49 -59.84 13.51
CA TRP A 68 45.12 -60.70 12.38
C TRP A 68 44.37 -61.91 12.87
N LYS A 69 43.48 -62.43 12.08
CA LYS A 69 42.77 -63.69 12.36
C LYS A 69 42.50 -64.40 11.02
N ASN A 70 43.05 -65.64 10.91
CA ASN A 70 42.88 -66.48 9.72
C ASN A 70 43.28 -65.83 8.40
N GLY A 71 44.26 -64.93 8.38
CA GLY A 71 44.73 -64.21 7.20
C GLY A 71 44.08 -62.85 6.92
N GLU A 72 43.13 -62.45 7.75
CA GLU A 72 42.40 -61.18 7.60
C GLU A 72 42.69 -60.23 8.77
N LYS A 73 42.67 -58.91 8.49
CA LYS A 73 42.76 -57.85 9.50
C LYS A 73 41.59 -58.03 10.46
N HIS A 74 41.87 -58.05 11.78
CA HIS A 74 40.84 -58.31 12.81
C HIS A 74 41.19 -57.59 14.12
N GLY A 75 40.18 -57.15 14.88
CA GLY A 75 40.40 -56.44 16.17
C GLY A 75 41.09 -55.09 15.94
N GLN A 76 41.81 -54.60 16.94
CA GLN A 76 42.45 -53.29 16.91
C GLN A 76 43.64 -53.27 15.96
N GLY A 77 43.69 -52.22 15.10
CA GLY A 77 44.79 -52.01 14.16
C GLY A 77 44.89 -50.59 13.61
N THR A 78 46.01 -50.30 12.99
CA THR A 78 46.30 -49.06 12.25
C THR A 78 46.60 -49.40 10.83
N TYR A 79 45.90 -48.83 9.87
CA TYR A 79 46.19 -48.84 8.45
C TYR A 79 46.66 -47.46 8.02
N THR A 80 47.75 -47.35 7.36
CA THR A 80 48.29 -46.10 6.79
C THR A 80 48.50 -46.32 5.29
N TRP A 81 47.89 -45.47 4.48
CA TRP A 81 48.08 -45.45 3.00
C TRP A 81 49.30 -44.64 2.61
N SER A 82 49.78 -44.86 1.42
CA SER A 82 50.91 -44.14 0.85
C SER A 82 50.63 -42.63 0.64
N ASP A 83 49.35 -42.25 0.46
CA ASP A 83 48.93 -40.87 0.29
C ASP A 83 48.69 -40.11 1.62
N GLY A 84 49.03 -40.72 2.75
CA GLY A 84 48.93 -40.13 4.07
C GLY A 84 47.59 -40.37 4.79
N ARG A 85 46.60 -40.96 4.14
CA ARG A 85 45.38 -41.43 4.82
C ARG A 85 45.71 -42.40 5.94
N LYS A 86 44.88 -42.40 6.98
CA LYS A 86 45.10 -43.26 8.14
C LYS A 86 43.79 -43.71 8.74
N TYR A 87 43.69 -45.01 9.03
CA TYR A 87 42.62 -45.55 9.88
C TYR A 87 43.24 -46.16 11.14
N VAL A 88 42.64 -45.81 12.28
CA VAL A 88 42.99 -46.42 13.60
C VAL A 88 41.69 -46.88 14.23
N GLY A 89 41.55 -48.21 14.42
CA GLY A 89 40.28 -48.71 14.94
C GLY A 89 40.16 -50.22 14.85
N GLU A 90 38.92 -50.66 14.99
CA GLU A 90 38.56 -52.07 14.95
C GLU A 90 38.38 -52.55 13.48
N PHE A 91 38.82 -53.76 13.23
CA PHE A 91 38.63 -54.51 12.00
C PHE A 91 37.87 -55.79 12.28
N LYS A 92 37.07 -56.22 11.37
CA LYS A 92 36.40 -57.52 11.34
C LYS A 92 36.42 -58.05 9.91
N ASP A 93 36.97 -59.23 9.73
CA ASP A 93 37.03 -59.94 8.45
C ASP A 93 37.51 -59.02 7.30
N GLY A 94 38.59 -58.22 7.58
CA GLY A 94 39.25 -57.31 6.64
C GLY A 94 38.65 -55.89 6.58
N GLU A 95 37.39 -55.70 7.01
CA GLU A 95 36.65 -54.43 6.90
C GLU A 95 36.73 -53.64 8.20
N TYR A 96 36.52 -52.29 8.12
CA TYR A 96 36.34 -51.43 9.29
C TYR A 96 35.05 -51.84 10.00
N ASP A 97 35.11 -52.16 11.27
CA ASP A 97 33.97 -52.57 12.06
C ASP A 97 34.23 -52.19 13.53
N GLY A 98 33.22 -51.67 14.23
CA GLY A 98 33.40 -51.20 15.62
C GLY A 98 33.84 -49.73 15.69
N GLN A 99 34.58 -49.35 16.72
CA GLN A 99 35.08 -47.97 16.91
C GLN A 99 36.36 -47.72 16.11
N GLY A 100 36.39 -46.56 15.42
CA GLY A 100 37.59 -46.20 14.64
C GLY A 100 37.65 -44.73 14.29
N THR A 101 38.89 -44.30 13.99
CA THR A 101 39.21 -42.97 13.49
C THR A 101 39.77 -43.11 12.08
N TYR A 102 39.15 -42.44 11.13
CA TYR A 102 39.68 -42.30 9.76
C TYR A 102 40.09 -40.84 9.55
N THR A 103 41.32 -40.65 9.11
CA THR A 103 41.88 -39.32 8.76
C THR A 103 42.25 -39.35 7.27
N TRP A 104 41.73 -38.42 6.51
CA TRP A 104 42.09 -38.23 5.08
C TRP A 104 43.34 -37.38 4.94
N SER A 105 43.92 -37.41 3.76
CA SER A 105 45.09 -36.59 3.39
C SER A 105 44.80 -35.09 3.36
N ASP A 106 43.53 -34.69 3.18
CA ASP A 106 43.01 -33.31 3.18
C ASP A 106 42.53 -32.85 4.56
N GLU A 107 42.92 -33.53 5.64
CA GLU A 107 42.60 -33.25 7.04
C GLU A 107 41.14 -33.54 7.44
N ARG A 108 40.28 -34.00 6.54
CA ARG A 108 38.98 -34.56 6.95
C ARG A 108 39.20 -35.66 7.98
N LYS A 109 38.27 -35.75 8.94
CA LYS A 109 38.40 -36.76 9.99
C LYS A 109 37.03 -37.29 10.40
N TYR A 110 36.90 -38.60 10.47
CA TYR A 110 35.76 -39.27 11.09
C TYR A 110 36.21 -40.02 12.33
N ILE A 111 35.48 -39.84 13.41
CA ILE A 111 35.65 -40.57 14.66
C ILE A 111 34.30 -41.16 15.04
N GLY A 112 34.17 -42.48 15.06
CA GLY A 112 32.86 -43.07 15.36
C GLY A 112 32.81 -44.56 15.10
N LYS A 113 31.57 -45.09 15.10
CA LYS A 113 31.29 -46.48 14.80
C LYS A 113 31.31 -46.75 13.29
N TRP A 114 31.83 -47.91 12.97
CA TRP A 114 31.90 -48.47 11.62
C TRP A 114 31.16 -49.81 11.56
N LYS A 115 30.62 -50.12 10.43
CA LYS A 115 30.03 -51.44 10.12
C LYS A 115 30.25 -51.74 8.64
N ASN A 116 30.91 -52.88 8.37
CA ASN A 116 31.21 -53.33 7.01
C ASN A 116 31.82 -52.19 6.15
N GLY A 117 32.85 -51.50 6.66
CA GLY A 117 33.54 -50.40 5.96
C GLY A 117 32.81 -49.05 5.85
N LYS A 118 31.57 -48.94 6.40
CA LYS A 118 30.77 -47.72 6.31
C LYS A 118 30.55 -47.10 7.69
N TYR A 119 30.39 -45.76 7.74
CA TYR A 119 29.95 -45.05 8.97
C TYR A 119 28.62 -45.63 9.44
N ASN A 120 28.53 -45.92 10.70
CA ASN A 120 27.32 -46.48 11.29
C ASN A 120 27.21 -46.14 12.80
N GLY A 121 26.02 -45.87 13.31
CA GLY A 121 25.83 -45.49 14.73
C GLY A 121 26.34 -44.08 15.03
N GLN A 122 26.83 -43.84 16.23
CA GLN A 122 27.32 -42.51 16.64
C GLN A 122 28.72 -42.21 16.09
N GLY A 123 28.89 -41.00 15.55
CA GLY A 123 30.18 -40.54 15.03
C GLY A 123 30.25 -39.02 14.85
N THR A 124 31.51 -38.55 14.80
CA THR A 124 31.85 -37.16 14.50
C THR A 124 32.60 -37.09 13.19
N PHE A 125 32.14 -36.28 12.26
CA PHE A 125 32.87 -35.94 11.02
C PHE A 125 33.31 -34.47 11.08
N THR A 126 34.57 -34.22 10.90
CA THR A 126 35.14 -32.85 10.82
C THR A 126 35.69 -32.65 9.41
N TYR A 127 35.32 -31.50 8.82
CA TYR A 127 35.76 -31.06 7.51
C TYR A 127 36.95 -30.10 7.61
N PRO A 128 37.74 -29.89 6.52
CA PRO A 128 38.95 -29.06 6.57
C PRO A 128 38.65 -27.57 6.93
N TYR A 129 37.49 -27.07 6.52
CA TYR A 129 37.12 -25.64 6.72
C TYR A 129 36.37 -25.36 8.02
N GLY A 130 36.33 -26.34 8.94
CA GLY A 130 35.76 -26.19 10.26
C GLY A 130 34.31 -26.67 10.43
N GLU A 131 33.65 -27.12 9.33
CA GLU A 131 32.35 -27.77 9.48
C GLU A 131 32.48 -29.03 10.32
N LYS A 132 31.47 -29.31 11.11
CA LYS A 132 31.47 -30.49 11.97
C LYS A 132 30.07 -31.09 12.06
N TYR A 133 29.99 -32.39 11.85
CA TYR A 133 28.80 -33.16 12.17
C TYR A 133 29.05 -34.08 13.36
N LEU A 134 28.17 -34.05 14.33
CA LEU A 134 28.13 -34.96 15.47
C LEU A 134 26.74 -35.59 15.52
N GLY A 135 26.63 -36.89 15.28
CA GLY A 135 25.32 -37.53 15.25
C GLY A 135 25.31 -38.97 14.83
N LYS A 136 24.13 -39.45 14.52
CA LYS A 136 23.94 -40.81 14.02
C LYS A 136 24.23 -40.93 12.52
N TRP A 137 24.78 -42.09 12.17
CA TRP A 137 25.12 -42.48 10.79
C TRP A 137 24.46 -43.82 10.46
N LYS A 138 24.09 -44.02 9.24
CA LYS A 138 23.57 -45.28 8.72
C LYS A 138 24.10 -45.46 7.30
N ASP A 139 24.78 -46.58 7.07
CA ASP A 139 25.30 -46.99 5.76
C ASP A 139 26.15 -45.91 5.04
N GLY A 140 26.88 -45.07 5.82
CA GLY A 140 27.74 -44.01 5.34
C GLY A 140 27.11 -42.62 5.30
N GLU A 141 25.81 -42.48 5.53
CA GLU A 141 25.07 -41.21 5.50
C GLU A 141 24.60 -40.74 6.87
N ARG A 142 24.49 -39.43 7.04
CA ARG A 142 23.88 -38.81 8.26
C ARG A 142 22.42 -39.25 8.35
N ASN A 143 22.04 -39.84 9.48
CA ASN A 143 20.70 -40.38 9.66
C ASN A 143 20.29 -40.35 11.13
N GLY A 144 19.06 -39.90 11.45
CA GLY A 144 18.56 -39.72 12.82
C GLY A 144 19.10 -38.42 13.45
N GLN A 145 19.13 -38.36 14.77
CA GLN A 145 19.51 -37.17 15.52
C GLN A 145 21.00 -36.80 15.36
N GLY A 146 21.25 -35.52 15.09
CA GLY A 146 22.60 -34.99 14.96
C GLY A 146 22.70 -33.48 15.09
N THR A 147 23.93 -33.01 15.22
CA THR A 147 24.30 -31.59 15.22
C THR A 147 25.25 -31.33 14.07
N PHE A 148 24.95 -30.38 13.22
CA PHE A 148 25.83 -29.84 12.19
C PHE A 148 26.21 -28.41 12.54
N THR A 149 27.50 -28.13 12.63
CA THR A 149 28.04 -26.79 12.82
C THR A 149 28.72 -26.35 11.53
N PHE A 150 28.38 -25.18 11.04
CA PHE A 150 28.91 -24.58 9.82
C PHE A 150 30.12 -23.69 10.14
N PRO A 151 30.97 -23.34 9.14
CA PRO A 151 32.15 -22.50 9.34
C PRO A 151 31.80 -21.08 9.80
N ASP A 152 30.66 -20.56 9.37
CA ASP A 152 30.13 -19.24 9.74
C ASP A 152 29.59 -19.17 11.17
N GLY A 153 29.63 -20.28 11.91
CA GLY A 153 29.08 -20.40 13.27
C GLY A 153 27.60 -20.79 13.33
N SER A 154 26.92 -20.87 12.19
CA SER A 154 25.53 -21.39 12.20
C SER A 154 25.50 -22.84 12.62
N LYS A 155 24.35 -23.27 13.17
CA LYS A 155 24.21 -24.58 13.77
C LYS A 155 22.84 -25.18 13.51
N TYR A 156 22.82 -26.43 13.06
CA TYR A 156 21.62 -27.24 13.02
C TYR A 156 21.67 -28.33 14.09
N VAL A 157 20.56 -28.50 14.82
CA VAL A 157 20.36 -29.60 15.76
C VAL A 157 19.02 -30.23 15.45
N GLY A 158 19.01 -31.49 15.03
CA GLY A 158 17.76 -32.14 14.64
C GLY A 158 17.93 -33.44 13.91
N GLU A 159 16.89 -33.85 13.21
CA GLU A 159 16.86 -35.09 12.46
C GLU A 159 17.53 -34.94 11.09
N PHE A 160 18.21 -36.01 10.69
CA PHE A 160 18.77 -36.20 9.37
C PHE A 160 18.20 -37.47 8.73
N LYS A 161 18.01 -37.44 7.45
CA LYS A 161 17.62 -38.58 6.63
C LYS A 161 18.40 -38.53 5.32
N ASP A 162 19.05 -39.64 4.99
CA ASP A 162 19.80 -39.80 3.72
C ASP A 162 20.76 -38.61 3.44
N GLY A 163 21.45 -38.17 4.52
CA GLY A 163 22.44 -37.09 4.45
C GLY A 163 21.88 -35.67 4.62
N GLU A 164 20.58 -35.45 4.54
CA GLU A 164 19.93 -34.12 4.58
C GLU A 164 19.16 -33.87 5.88
N ARG A 165 18.96 -32.57 6.22
CA ARG A 165 18.10 -32.15 7.33
C ARG A 165 16.68 -32.56 7.01
N ASN A 166 16.03 -33.29 7.93
CA ASN A 166 14.68 -33.82 7.73
C ASN A 166 13.99 -33.98 9.09
N GLY A 167 12.65 -33.88 9.16
CA GLY A 167 11.91 -33.97 10.42
C GLY A 167 12.10 -32.75 11.31
N GLN A 168 12.01 -32.93 12.62
CA GLN A 168 12.10 -31.83 13.59
C GLN A 168 13.55 -31.39 13.82
N GLY A 169 13.76 -30.06 13.84
CA GLY A 169 15.08 -29.50 14.08
C GLY A 169 15.07 -28.02 14.48
N THR A 170 16.24 -27.60 14.94
CA THR A 170 16.54 -26.21 15.27
C THR A 170 17.71 -25.76 14.42
N PHE A 171 17.56 -24.66 13.67
CA PHE A 171 18.65 -23.99 12.98
C PHE A 171 18.88 -22.63 13.65
N THR A 172 20.10 -22.37 14.08
CA THR A 172 20.54 -21.10 14.64
C THR A 172 21.47 -20.43 13.63
N PHE A 173 21.18 -19.21 13.27
CA PHE A 173 21.96 -18.41 12.34
C PHE A 173 23.08 -17.65 13.06
N PRO A 174 24.15 -17.20 12.36
CA PRO A 174 25.25 -16.47 12.98
C PRO A 174 24.83 -15.13 13.57
N ASP A 175 23.82 -14.50 12.98
CA ASP A 175 23.24 -13.21 13.39
C ASP A 175 22.31 -13.30 14.61
N GLY A 176 22.13 -14.51 15.16
CA GLY A 176 21.22 -14.78 16.28
C GLY A 176 19.80 -15.21 15.89
N GLY A 177 19.46 -15.13 14.61
CA GLY A 177 18.21 -15.67 14.09
C GLY A 177 18.06 -17.16 14.40
N LYS A 178 16.82 -17.64 14.60
CA LYS A 178 16.57 -19.04 14.98
C LYS A 178 15.30 -19.59 14.33
N TYR A 179 15.42 -20.75 13.73
CA TYR A 179 14.27 -21.54 13.29
C TYR A 179 14.12 -22.80 14.14
N VAL A 180 12.89 -23.09 14.57
CA VAL A 180 12.51 -24.34 15.25
C VAL A 180 11.28 -24.91 14.55
N GLY A 181 11.39 -26.09 13.97
CA GLY A 181 10.28 -26.67 13.21
C GLY A 181 10.69 -27.81 12.30
N GLU A 182 9.84 -28.09 11.35
CA GLU A 182 10.03 -29.18 10.40
C GLU A 182 11.00 -28.80 9.28
N PHE A 183 11.78 -29.78 8.86
CA PHE A 183 12.66 -29.73 7.69
C PHE A 183 12.29 -30.87 6.74
N LYS A 184 12.44 -30.61 5.46
CA LYS A 184 12.31 -31.60 4.40
C LYS A 184 13.35 -31.30 3.33
N ASP A 185 14.10 -32.33 2.96
CA ASP A 185 15.11 -32.26 1.90
C ASP A 185 16.05 -31.04 2.08
N GLY A 186 16.50 -30.82 3.33
CA GLY A 186 17.41 -29.75 3.70
C GLY A 186 16.78 -28.38 3.96
N GLU A 187 15.52 -28.15 3.62
CA GLU A 187 14.85 -26.86 3.74
C GLU A 187 13.78 -26.82 4.85
N ARG A 188 13.47 -25.60 5.34
CA ARG A 188 12.34 -25.38 6.27
C ARG A 188 11.04 -25.74 5.56
N ASN A 189 10.23 -26.59 6.17
CA ASN A 189 8.97 -27.10 5.61
C ASN A 189 8.01 -27.44 6.72
N GLY A 190 6.68 -27.45 6.46
CA GLY A 190 5.67 -27.75 7.48
C GLY A 190 5.56 -26.67 8.56
N GLN A 191 5.22 -27.06 9.77
CA GLN A 191 5.03 -26.13 10.89
C GLN A 191 6.36 -25.75 11.54
N GLY A 192 6.49 -24.45 11.84
CA GLY A 192 7.69 -23.95 12.49
C GLY A 192 7.57 -22.56 13.09
N THR A 193 8.58 -22.20 13.83
CA THR A 193 8.77 -20.87 14.41
C THR A 193 10.11 -20.30 13.93
N PHE A 194 10.09 -19.15 13.31
CA PHE A 194 11.28 -18.36 13.01
C PHE A 194 11.33 -17.14 13.94
N THR A 195 12.40 -17.03 14.69
CA THR A 195 12.72 -15.83 15.47
C THR A 195 13.79 -15.06 14.70
N PHE A 196 13.51 -13.83 14.36
CA PHE A 196 14.42 -12.95 13.65
C PHE A 196 15.51 -12.39 14.60
N PRO A 197 16.66 -11.91 14.07
CA PRO A 197 17.72 -11.35 14.90
C PRO A 197 17.29 -10.14 15.75
N ASP A 198 16.33 -9.36 15.25
CA ASP A 198 15.74 -8.20 15.92
C ASP A 198 14.74 -8.56 17.04
N GLY A 199 14.42 -9.86 17.18
CA GLY A 199 13.43 -10.36 18.14
C GLY A 199 12.03 -10.58 17.57
N GLY A 200 11.77 -10.17 16.33
CA GLY A 200 10.55 -10.47 15.62
C GLY A 200 10.31 -11.98 15.50
N LYS A 201 9.05 -12.40 15.34
CA LYS A 201 8.71 -13.82 15.36
C LYS A 201 7.66 -14.17 14.32
N TYR A 202 7.93 -15.19 13.53
CA TYR A 202 6.93 -15.86 12.70
C TYR A 202 6.62 -17.24 13.26
N VAL A 203 5.33 -17.59 13.34
CA VAL A 203 4.84 -18.93 13.74
C VAL A 203 3.83 -19.38 12.71
N GLY A 204 4.10 -20.45 11.98
CA GLY A 204 3.20 -20.92 10.93
C GLY A 204 3.84 -21.94 10.00
N GLU A 205 3.22 -22.07 8.84
CA GLU A 205 3.66 -22.99 7.81
C GLU A 205 4.84 -22.44 7.01
N PHE A 206 5.75 -23.33 6.63
CA PHE A 206 6.86 -23.08 5.73
C PHE A 206 6.77 -24.02 4.53
N LYS A 207 7.22 -23.55 3.39
CA LYS A 207 7.39 -24.33 2.18
C LYS A 207 8.64 -23.86 1.43
N ASP A 208 9.50 -24.80 1.09
CA ASP A 208 10.72 -24.52 0.33
C ASP A 208 11.52 -23.35 0.93
N GLY A 209 11.70 -23.40 2.26
CA GLY A 209 12.45 -22.43 3.03
C GLY A 209 11.73 -21.09 3.34
N LYS A 210 10.53 -20.86 2.83
CA LYS A 210 9.79 -19.58 2.96
C LYS A 210 8.49 -19.73 3.75
N GLU A 211 8.05 -18.62 4.37
CA GLU A 211 6.74 -18.54 5.03
C GLU A 211 5.64 -18.80 3.98
N HIS A 212 4.73 -19.71 4.32
CA HIS A 212 3.65 -20.17 3.46
C HIS A 212 2.40 -20.50 4.26
N GLY A 213 1.23 -20.74 3.61
CA GLY A 213 0.01 -21.17 4.28
C GLY A 213 -0.46 -20.22 5.37
N GLN A 214 -0.91 -20.75 6.49
CA GLN A 214 -1.34 -19.96 7.64
C GLN A 214 -0.16 -19.64 8.56
N GLY A 215 -0.08 -18.36 8.98
CA GLY A 215 0.99 -17.95 9.89
C GLY A 215 0.70 -16.67 10.64
N LYS A 216 1.35 -16.52 11.79
CA LYS A 216 1.34 -15.32 12.63
C LYS A 216 2.73 -14.72 12.65
N TYR A 217 2.82 -13.46 12.28
CA TYR A 217 4.02 -12.63 12.48
C TYR A 217 3.79 -11.64 13.63
N THR A 218 4.82 -11.42 14.42
CA THR A 218 4.87 -10.37 15.45
C THR A 218 6.23 -9.70 15.37
N SER A 219 6.29 -8.40 15.16
CA SER A 219 7.53 -7.62 15.19
C SER A 219 7.96 -7.30 16.63
N PRO A 220 9.21 -6.79 16.85
CA PRO A 220 9.68 -6.38 18.17
C PRO A 220 8.86 -5.26 18.79
N ASP A 221 8.30 -4.36 17.97
CA ASP A 221 7.45 -3.22 18.34
C ASP A 221 5.96 -3.55 18.33
N GLU A 222 5.63 -4.84 18.39
CA GLU A 222 4.27 -5.38 18.51
C GLU A 222 3.36 -5.26 17.27
N GLU A 223 3.88 -4.92 16.09
CA GLU A 223 3.13 -5.12 14.85
C GLU A 223 2.74 -6.60 14.73
N LYS A 224 1.50 -6.89 14.40
CA LYS A 224 0.99 -8.26 14.30
C LYS A 224 0.31 -8.50 12.97
N TYR A 225 0.63 -9.60 12.34
CA TYR A 225 -0.12 -10.12 11.20
C TYR A 225 -0.52 -11.57 11.45
N LEU A 226 -1.79 -11.86 11.25
CA LEU A 226 -2.34 -13.22 11.31
C LEU A 226 -3.10 -13.50 10.01
N GLY A 227 -2.63 -14.43 9.21
CA GLY A 227 -3.27 -14.71 7.93
C GLY A 227 -2.47 -15.61 7.01
N LYS A 228 -2.84 -15.59 5.74
CA LYS A 228 -2.19 -16.41 4.73
C LYS A 228 -0.89 -15.76 4.22
N TRP A 229 0.07 -16.62 3.93
CA TRP A 229 1.38 -16.30 3.38
C TRP A 229 1.62 -17.09 2.09
N LYS A 230 2.37 -16.51 1.20
CA LYS A 230 2.86 -17.17 -0.01
C LYS A 230 4.25 -16.66 -0.34
N ASP A 231 5.21 -17.56 -0.42
CA ASP A 231 6.59 -17.27 -0.81
C ASP A 231 7.22 -16.11 0.00
N GLY A 232 6.99 -16.11 1.33
CA GLY A 232 7.51 -15.12 2.27
C GLY A 232 6.73 -13.80 2.32
N LYS A 233 5.57 -13.70 1.65
CA LYS A 233 4.77 -12.47 1.60
C LYS A 233 3.35 -12.69 2.11
N ARG A 234 2.78 -11.69 2.79
CA ARG A 234 1.35 -11.67 3.16
C ARG A 234 0.52 -11.82 1.88
N ASN A 235 -0.39 -12.81 1.86
CA ASN A 235 -1.19 -13.12 0.67
C ASN A 235 -2.52 -13.78 1.07
N GLY A 236 -3.63 -13.49 0.38
CA GLY A 236 -4.96 -14.02 0.73
C GLY A 236 -5.58 -13.29 1.92
N GLN A 237 -6.39 -13.95 2.72
CA GLN A 237 -7.06 -13.35 3.88
C GLN A 237 -6.10 -13.22 5.07
N GLY A 238 -6.16 -12.04 5.74
CA GLY A 238 -5.36 -11.79 6.95
C GLY A 238 -5.80 -10.56 7.72
N THR A 239 -5.40 -10.53 8.99
CA THR A 239 -5.58 -9.42 9.92
C THR A 239 -4.22 -8.83 10.24
N PHE A 240 -4.08 -7.54 10.07
CA PHE A 240 -2.93 -6.75 10.48
C PHE A 240 -3.33 -5.86 11.66
N THR A 241 -2.43 -5.72 12.62
CA THR A 241 -2.56 -4.75 13.71
C THR A 241 -1.21 -4.04 13.84
N SER A 242 -1.20 -2.72 13.73
CA SER A 242 -0.02 -1.88 13.94
C SER A 242 0.33 -1.77 15.43
N PRO A 243 1.53 -1.27 15.78
CA PRO A 243 1.94 -1.08 17.17
C PRO A 243 1.02 -0.14 17.95
N ASP A 244 0.52 0.90 17.31
CA ASP A 244 -0.41 1.90 17.87
C ASP A 244 -1.88 1.41 17.90
N GLY A 245 -2.16 0.22 17.37
CA GLY A 245 -3.47 -0.43 17.47
C GLY A 245 -4.37 -0.28 16.24
N GLU A 246 -3.95 0.37 15.16
CA GLU A 246 -4.69 0.37 13.89
C GLU A 246 -4.87 -1.07 13.38
N LYS A 247 -5.99 -1.35 12.74
CA LYS A 247 -6.33 -2.71 12.25
C LYS A 247 -6.73 -2.71 10.80
N TYR A 248 -6.22 -3.68 10.07
CA TYR A 248 -6.73 -4.05 8.75
C TYR A 248 -7.16 -5.52 8.75
N LEU A 249 -8.37 -5.77 8.31
CA LEU A 249 -8.93 -7.11 8.09
C LEU A 249 -9.35 -7.23 6.62
N GLY A 250 -8.67 -8.03 5.84
CA GLY A 250 -8.99 -8.12 4.42
C GLY A 250 -8.06 -9.02 3.63
N LYS A 251 -8.15 -8.85 2.31
CA LYS A 251 -7.28 -9.56 1.37
C LYS A 251 -5.95 -8.86 1.20
N TRP A 252 -4.92 -9.65 1.01
CA TRP A 252 -3.54 -9.25 0.76
C TRP A 252 -3.04 -9.83 -0.57
N LYS A 253 -2.17 -9.12 -1.23
CA LYS A 253 -1.46 -9.58 -2.42
C LYS A 253 -0.03 -9.04 -2.38
N ASP A 254 0.95 -9.94 -2.46
CA ASP A 254 2.37 -9.60 -2.50
C ASP A 254 2.82 -8.63 -1.39
N GLY A 255 2.26 -8.81 -0.17
CA GLY A 255 2.58 -8.01 1.01
C GLY A 255 1.77 -6.73 1.19
N LYS A 256 0.85 -6.40 0.26
CA LYS A 256 0.04 -5.17 0.30
C LYS A 256 -1.46 -5.49 0.43
N GLU A 257 -2.21 -4.58 1.05
CA GLU A 257 -3.67 -4.65 1.12
C GLU A 257 -4.26 -4.64 -0.31
N HIS A 258 -5.16 -5.58 -0.56
CA HIS A 258 -5.75 -5.77 -1.88
C HIS A 258 -7.15 -6.35 -1.79
N GLY A 259 -8.02 -6.11 -2.80
CA GLY A 259 -9.40 -6.62 -2.82
C GLY A 259 -10.26 -6.05 -1.69
N GLN A 260 -11.20 -6.81 -1.19
CA GLN A 260 -12.09 -6.36 -0.10
C GLN A 260 -11.37 -6.37 1.25
N GLY A 261 -11.54 -5.27 2.00
CA GLY A 261 -10.96 -5.13 3.34
C GLY A 261 -11.62 -4.03 4.17
N THR A 262 -11.40 -4.14 5.47
CA THR A 262 -11.81 -3.16 6.48
C THR A 262 -10.57 -2.66 7.21
N TRP A 263 -10.37 -1.36 7.22
CA TRP A 263 -9.38 -0.68 8.04
C TRP A 263 -10.08 0.12 9.14
N THR A 264 -9.47 0.16 10.31
CA THR A 264 -9.95 0.96 11.45
C THR A 264 -8.74 1.59 12.13
N SER A 265 -8.75 2.91 12.31
CA SER A 265 -7.74 3.63 13.09
C SER A 265 -8.00 3.53 14.58
N THR A 266 -7.03 3.94 15.38
CA THR A 266 -7.16 4.07 16.85
C THR A 266 -8.14 5.16 17.25
N GLU A 267 -8.29 6.19 16.43
CA GLU A 267 -9.23 7.30 16.66
C GLU A 267 -10.67 6.97 16.24
N GLY A 268 -10.92 5.77 15.68
CA GLY A 268 -12.23 5.30 15.27
C GLY A 268 -12.62 5.60 13.82
N GLU A 269 -11.70 6.11 13.00
CA GLU A 269 -11.92 6.16 11.56
C GLU A 269 -12.04 4.74 10.99
N LYS A 270 -12.90 4.58 10.00
CA LYS A 270 -13.13 3.27 9.39
C LYS A 270 -13.28 3.37 7.88
N TYR A 271 -12.55 2.53 7.16
CA TYR A 271 -12.78 2.28 5.75
C TYR A 271 -13.22 0.83 5.52
N VAL A 272 -14.28 0.65 4.75
CA VAL A 272 -14.78 -0.66 4.29
C VAL A 272 -14.91 -0.61 2.78
N GLY A 273 -14.15 -1.38 2.06
CA GLY A 273 -14.21 -1.33 0.60
C GLY A 273 -13.08 -2.07 -0.10
N VAL A 274 -12.92 -1.73 -1.37
CA VAL A 274 -11.88 -2.30 -2.23
C VAL A 274 -10.55 -1.60 -2.02
N TRP A 275 -9.49 -2.37 -1.96
CA TRP A 275 -8.10 -1.95 -1.85
C TRP A 275 -7.31 -2.37 -3.10
N LYS A 276 -6.35 -1.59 -3.47
CA LYS A 276 -5.37 -1.93 -4.51
C LYS A 276 -4.01 -1.38 -4.11
N ASP A 277 -3.04 -2.29 -3.99
CA ASP A 277 -1.64 -1.96 -3.70
C ASP A 277 -1.45 -1.03 -2.50
N GLY A 278 -2.21 -1.30 -1.39
CA GLY A 278 -2.14 -0.55 -0.15
C GLY A 278 -2.97 0.74 -0.11
N LYS A 279 -3.82 1.00 -1.12
CA LYS A 279 -4.64 2.23 -1.20
C LYS A 279 -6.12 1.91 -1.38
N TYR A 280 -7.00 2.79 -0.86
CA TYR A 280 -8.44 2.73 -1.14
C TYR A 280 -8.66 2.83 -2.65
N ASN A 281 -9.44 1.91 -3.20
CA ASN A 281 -9.72 1.87 -4.63
C ASN A 281 -11.11 1.26 -4.88
N GLY A 282 -11.77 1.57 -6.01
CA GLY A 282 -13.09 1.05 -6.31
C GLY A 282 -14.17 1.48 -5.31
N GLN A 283 -15.19 0.69 -5.12
CA GLN A 283 -16.29 1.00 -4.20
C GLN A 283 -15.87 0.85 -2.73
N GLY A 284 -16.24 1.84 -1.92
CA GLY A 284 -15.95 1.84 -0.48
C GLY A 284 -16.77 2.84 0.32
N THR A 285 -16.69 2.67 1.63
CA THR A 285 -17.26 3.57 2.63
C THR A 285 -16.15 3.99 3.58
N PHE A 286 -15.92 5.28 3.71
CA PHE A 286 -15.09 5.88 4.75
C PHE A 286 -16.01 6.55 5.77
N THR A 287 -15.74 6.34 7.04
CA THR A 287 -16.50 6.93 8.16
C THR A 287 -15.50 7.49 9.15
N SER A 288 -15.65 8.76 9.50
CA SER A 288 -14.88 9.44 10.54
C SER A 288 -15.55 9.31 11.91
N PRO A 289 -14.82 9.52 13.03
CA PRO A 289 -15.37 9.40 14.39
C PRO A 289 -16.51 10.35 14.67
N ASP A 290 -16.52 11.54 14.06
CA ASP A 290 -17.58 12.55 14.16
C ASP A 290 -18.88 12.18 13.43
N GLY A 291 -18.92 10.99 12.78
CA GLY A 291 -20.06 10.55 11.98
C GLY A 291 -20.02 10.98 10.52
N THR A 292 -19.05 11.79 10.12
CA THR A 292 -18.84 12.14 8.70
C THR A 292 -18.59 10.89 7.88
N LYS A 293 -19.26 10.78 6.72
CA LYS A 293 -19.23 9.56 5.92
C LYS A 293 -19.12 9.83 4.42
N TYR A 294 -18.23 9.14 3.76
CA TYR A 294 -18.20 9.05 2.29
C TYR A 294 -18.57 7.64 1.83
N VAL A 295 -19.47 7.53 0.86
CA VAL A 295 -19.85 6.28 0.19
C VAL A 295 -19.71 6.48 -1.31
N GLY A 296 -18.80 5.77 -1.96
CA GLY A 296 -18.58 5.96 -3.38
C GLY A 296 -17.33 5.27 -3.90
N LYS A 297 -16.91 5.67 -5.10
CA LYS A 297 -15.68 5.15 -5.69
C LYS A 297 -14.47 5.94 -5.21
N PHE A 298 -13.41 5.22 -4.94
CA PHE A 298 -12.06 5.74 -4.65
C PHE A 298 -11.11 5.41 -5.80
N LYS A 299 -10.10 6.23 -5.96
CA LYS A 299 -8.95 5.98 -6.81
C LYS A 299 -7.71 6.50 -6.11
N ASP A 300 -6.72 5.62 -5.94
CA ASP A 300 -5.43 5.94 -5.31
C ASP A 300 -5.55 6.64 -3.95
N GLY A 301 -6.51 6.19 -3.13
CA GLY A 301 -6.74 6.68 -1.76
C GLY A 301 -7.76 7.82 -1.63
N VAL A 302 -8.22 8.44 -2.72
CA VAL A 302 -9.12 9.60 -2.68
C VAL A 302 -10.46 9.36 -3.37
N PRO A 303 -11.55 10.04 -2.94
CA PRO A 303 -12.84 10.05 -3.62
C PRO A 303 -12.69 10.38 -5.10
N ASN A 304 -13.29 9.55 -5.97
CA ASN A 304 -13.26 9.74 -7.43
C ASN A 304 -14.54 9.17 -8.07
N SER A 305 -15.02 9.75 -9.18
CA SER A 305 -16.29 9.41 -9.82
C SER A 305 -17.49 9.73 -8.93
N ARG A 306 -18.61 8.99 -9.04
CA ARG A 306 -19.83 9.27 -8.29
C ARG A 306 -19.75 8.77 -6.86
N GLY A 307 -20.16 9.63 -5.90
CA GLY A 307 -20.20 9.30 -4.48
C GLY A 307 -21.11 10.21 -3.68
N THR A 308 -21.40 9.80 -2.46
CA THR A 308 -22.17 10.52 -1.46
C THR A 308 -21.25 10.87 -0.29
N TYR A 309 -21.20 12.13 0.08
CA TYR A 309 -20.57 12.61 1.30
C TYR A 309 -21.62 13.16 2.24
N THR A 310 -21.63 12.71 3.47
CA THR A 310 -22.53 13.17 4.52
C THR A 310 -21.68 13.71 5.66
N TRP A 311 -21.85 14.97 6.02
CA TRP A 311 -21.17 15.60 7.14
C TRP A 311 -21.85 15.25 8.47
N SER A 312 -21.15 15.43 9.56
CA SER A 312 -21.66 15.23 10.91
C SER A 312 -22.85 16.13 11.26
N ASP A 313 -22.92 17.33 10.67
CA ASP A 313 -24.03 18.29 10.83
C ASP A 313 -25.27 17.95 9.98
N GLY A 314 -25.25 16.84 9.25
CA GLY A 314 -26.35 16.41 8.38
C GLY A 314 -26.34 16.96 6.96
N ARG A 315 -25.43 17.87 6.61
CA ARG A 315 -25.23 18.24 5.20
C ARG A 315 -24.92 17.00 4.37
N LYS A 316 -25.35 17.00 3.10
CA LYS A 316 -25.13 15.88 2.20
C LYS A 316 -24.79 16.37 0.80
N TYR A 317 -23.73 15.82 0.25
CA TYR A 317 -23.39 15.96 -1.18
C TYR A 317 -23.56 14.62 -1.90
N VAL A 318 -24.24 14.63 -3.03
CA VAL A 318 -24.39 13.48 -3.93
C VAL A 318 -23.99 13.92 -5.33
N GLY A 319 -22.87 13.41 -5.83
CA GLY A 319 -22.39 13.88 -7.12
C GLY A 319 -21.06 13.27 -7.53
N ASN A 320 -20.47 13.89 -8.55
CA ASN A 320 -19.20 13.46 -9.10
C ASN A 320 -18.01 14.08 -8.35
N TRP A 321 -16.95 13.32 -8.27
CA TRP A 321 -15.70 13.65 -7.61
C TRP A 321 -14.52 13.47 -8.58
N LYS A 322 -13.52 14.29 -8.43
CA LYS A 322 -12.23 14.16 -9.12
C LYS A 322 -11.11 14.54 -8.15
N ASN A 323 -10.19 13.60 -7.91
CA ASN A 323 -9.05 13.82 -7.01
C ASN A 323 -9.44 14.39 -5.64
N GLY A 324 -10.47 13.82 -5.01
CA GLY A 324 -10.94 14.23 -3.68
C GLY A 324 -11.77 15.52 -3.63
N LYS A 325 -12.09 16.16 -4.78
CA LYS A 325 -12.89 17.39 -4.86
C LYS A 325 -14.17 17.17 -5.63
N TYR A 326 -15.24 17.93 -5.27
CA TYR A 326 -16.48 17.95 -6.06
C TYR A 326 -16.19 18.44 -7.47
N ASN A 327 -16.65 17.69 -8.48
CA ASN A 327 -16.40 18.03 -9.86
C ASN A 327 -17.48 17.42 -10.78
N GLY A 328 -17.98 18.17 -11.77
CA GLY A 328 -19.08 17.74 -12.61
C GLY A 328 -20.45 17.91 -11.94
N GLN A 329 -21.42 17.10 -12.25
CA GLN A 329 -22.79 17.19 -11.71
C GLN A 329 -22.85 16.73 -10.25
N GLY A 330 -23.57 17.50 -9.41
CA GLY A 330 -23.78 17.15 -8.01
C GLY A 330 -24.87 17.99 -7.33
N THR A 331 -25.39 17.43 -6.24
CA THR A 331 -26.41 18.05 -5.39
C THR A 331 -25.86 18.15 -3.97
N THR A 332 -25.92 19.36 -3.39
CA THR A 332 -25.72 19.55 -1.94
C THR A 332 -27.06 19.90 -1.29
N THR A 333 -27.35 19.22 -0.20
CA THR A 333 -28.50 19.51 0.66
C THR A 333 -27.99 19.87 2.05
N TYR A 334 -28.52 20.95 2.63
CA TYR A 334 -28.19 21.44 3.96
C TYR A 334 -29.31 21.12 4.94
N PRO A 335 -29.03 21.00 6.23
CA PRO A 335 -30.04 20.71 7.27
C PRO A 335 -31.14 21.78 7.37
N ASP A 336 -30.79 23.02 7.04
CA ASP A 336 -31.72 24.15 7.00
C ASP A 336 -32.71 24.13 5.82
N GLY A 337 -32.58 23.12 4.93
CA GLY A 337 -33.40 22.99 3.72
C GLY A 337 -32.81 23.64 2.47
N ARG A 338 -31.72 24.38 2.59
CA ARG A 338 -30.98 24.90 1.42
C ARG A 338 -30.49 23.76 0.54
N LYS A 339 -30.62 23.93 -0.78
CA LYS A 339 -30.23 22.93 -1.76
C LYS A 339 -29.57 23.59 -2.96
N TYR A 340 -28.45 23.02 -3.38
CA TYR A 340 -27.83 23.34 -4.68
C TYR A 340 -27.82 22.10 -5.58
N GLU A 341 -28.20 22.25 -6.84
CA GLU A 341 -28.18 21.23 -7.88
C GLU A 341 -27.50 21.80 -9.12
N GLY A 342 -26.35 21.30 -9.50
CA GLY A 342 -25.65 21.88 -10.63
C GLY A 342 -24.25 21.33 -10.85
N LYS A 343 -23.50 22.07 -11.69
CA LYS A 343 -22.10 21.75 -11.98
C LYS A 343 -21.16 22.28 -10.89
N TRP A 344 -20.11 21.51 -10.69
CA TRP A 344 -19.03 21.79 -9.74
C TRP A 344 -17.68 21.74 -10.47
N LYS A 345 -16.76 22.55 -10.02
CA LYS A 345 -15.37 22.52 -10.43
C LYS A 345 -14.48 22.79 -9.23
N ASP A 346 -13.57 21.86 -8.93
CA ASP A 346 -12.58 21.96 -7.85
C ASP A 346 -13.18 22.34 -6.49
N GLY A 347 -14.39 21.80 -6.18
CA GLY A 347 -15.07 22.02 -4.91
C GLY A 347 -15.99 23.24 -4.84
N LYS A 348 -16.11 24.01 -5.94
CA LYS A 348 -16.95 25.22 -6.02
C LYS A 348 -18.08 25.07 -7.04
N TYR A 349 -19.21 25.77 -6.82
CA TYR A 349 -20.28 25.88 -7.82
C TYR A 349 -19.72 26.53 -9.09
N ASN A 350 -19.98 25.92 -10.25
CA ASN A 350 -19.42 26.41 -11.51
C ASN A 350 -20.30 25.92 -12.69
N GLY A 351 -20.55 26.79 -13.68
CA GLY A 351 -21.44 26.50 -14.79
C GLY A 351 -22.92 26.52 -14.39
N GLN A 352 -23.78 25.82 -15.08
CA GLN A 352 -25.23 25.83 -14.81
C GLN A 352 -25.59 25.15 -13.48
N GLY A 353 -26.43 25.81 -12.69
CA GLY A 353 -26.89 25.31 -11.42
C GLY A 353 -28.17 25.98 -10.90
N LYS A 354 -28.86 25.29 -10.01
CA LYS A 354 -30.05 25.76 -9.30
C LYS A 354 -29.78 25.74 -7.79
N GLU A 355 -30.02 26.86 -7.15
CA GLU A 355 -30.07 26.97 -5.70
C GLU A 355 -31.51 27.23 -5.21
N THR A 356 -31.84 26.62 -4.10
CA THR A 356 -33.10 26.89 -3.37
C THR A 356 -32.69 27.16 -1.93
N SER A 357 -33.11 28.32 -1.40
CA SER A 357 -32.86 28.72 -0.02
C SER A 357 -34.02 28.35 0.89
N PRO A 358 -33.82 28.30 2.24
CA PRO A 358 -34.84 27.95 3.20
C PRO A 358 -36.05 28.90 3.21
N ASP A 359 -35.80 30.19 2.90
CA ASP A 359 -36.83 31.24 2.80
C ASP A 359 -37.69 31.10 1.54
N GLY A 360 -37.41 30.14 0.68
CA GLY A 360 -38.09 29.92 -0.61
C GLY A 360 -37.52 30.65 -1.80
N SER A 361 -36.49 31.48 -1.61
CA SER A 361 -35.78 32.12 -2.74
C SER A 361 -35.09 31.05 -3.61
N LYS A 362 -34.98 31.36 -4.91
CA LYS A 362 -34.39 30.43 -5.90
C LYS A 362 -33.50 31.17 -6.90
N TYR A 363 -32.33 30.58 -7.16
CA TYR A 363 -31.51 31.00 -8.29
C TYR A 363 -31.40 29.85 -9.31
N LEU A 364 -31.53 30.15 -10.58
CA LEU A 364 -31.31 29.26 -11.69
C LEU A 364 -30.44 29.98 -12.72
N GLY A 365 -29.24 29.55 -12.95
CA GLY A 365 -28.35 30.23 -13.87
C GLY A 365 -26.91 29.77 -13.82
N GLU A 366 -26.03 30.61 -14.35
CA GLU A 366 -24.60 30.36 -14.38
C GLU A 366 -23.91 30.72 -13.07
N TRP A 367 -22.93 29.93 -12.72
CA TRP A 367 -22.07 30.08 -11.55
C TRP A 367 -20.61 30.12 -11.95
N LYS A 368 -19.83 30.91 -11.24
CA LYS A 368 -18.39 30.95 -11.34
C LYS A 368 -17.77 31.09 -9.95
N ASP A 369 -16.91 30.13 -9.59
CA ASP A 369 -16.18 30.13 -8.31
C ASP A 369 -17.07 30.29 -7.08
N GLY A 370 -18.29 29.71 -7.11
CA GLY A 370 -19.25 29.76 -6.00
C GLY A 370 -20.18 30.98 -5.96
N LYS A 371 -20.13 31.86 -6.97
CA LYS A 371 -20.97 33.06 -7.08
C LYS A 371 -21.85 33.02 -8.32
N TYR A 372 -23.03 33.67 -8.26
CA TYR A 372 -23.86 33.89 -9.45
C TYR A 372 -23.05 34.68 -10.48
N ASN A 373 -23.09 34.23 -11.72
CA ASN A 373 -22.33 34.84 -12.80
C ASN A 373 -23.01 34.53 -14.16
N GLY A 374 -22.85 35.40 -15.15
CA GLY A 374 -23.48 35.20 -16.45
C GLY A 374 -25.02 35.29 -16.39
N GLN A 375 -25.70 34.59 -17.29
CA GLN A 375 -27.16 34.64 -17.37
C GLN A 375 -27.81 33.80 -16.25
N GLY A 376 -28.84 34.39 -15.60
CA GLY A 376 -29.55 33.72 -14.53
C GLY A 376 -30.92 34.32 -14.22
N THR A 377 -31.68 33.58 -13.42
CA THR A 377 -32.95 33.98 -12.84
C THR A 377 -32.87 33.86 -11.34
N PHE A 378 -33.12 34.95 -10.62
CA PHE A 378 -33.32 34.94 -9.19
C PHE A 378 -34.79 35.21 -8.89
N THR A 379 -35.41 34.35 -8.07
CA THR A 379 -36.81 34.52 -7.63
C THR A 379 -36.79 34.67 -6.13
N TYR A 380 -37.32 35.79 -5.64
CA TYR A 380 -37.46 36.11 -4.22
C TYR A 380 -38.64 35.37 -3.57
N PRO A 381 -38.71 35.27 -2.24
CA PRO A 381 -39.79 34.61 -1.54
C PRO A 381 -41.17 35.20 -1.83
N ASN A 382 -41.23 36.52 -1.98
CA ASN A 382 -42.47 37.27 -2.30
C ASN A 382 -42.92 37.15 -3.76
N GLY A 383 -42.20 36.39 -4.60
CA GLY A 383 -42.49 36.25 -6.01
C GLY A 383 -41.81 37.25 -6.93
N THR A 384 -41.13 38.25 -6.40
CA THR A 384 -40.26 39.18 -7.18
C THR A 384 -39.22 38.37 -7.96
N LYS A 385 -38.92 38.80 -9.19
CA LYS A 385 -38.04 38.04 -10.06
C LYS A 385 -37.07 38.95 -10.81
N TYR A 386 -35.79 38.58 -10.76
CA TYR A 386 -34.78 39.14 -11.65
C TYR A 386 -34.38 38.11 -12.71
N VAL A 387 -34.33 38.51 -13.96
CA VAL A 387 -33.81 37.71 -15.10
C VAL A 387 -32.80 38.54 -15.83
N GLY A 388 -31.57 38.13 -15.88
CA GLY A 388 -30.50 38.91 -16.54
C GLY A 388 -29.09 38.45 -16.20
N GLU A 389 -28.16 39.37 -16.44
CA GLU A 389 -26.75 39.11 -16.20
C GLU A 389 -26.38 39.31 -14.73
N PHE A 390 -25.54 38.43 -14.21
CA PHE A 390 -24.91 38.52 -12.90
C PHE A 390 -23.39 38.59 -13.02
N LYS A 391 -22.78 39.29 -12.09
CA LYS A 391 -21.34 39.30 -11.90
C LYS A 391 -21.04 39.31 -10.40
N ASP A 392 -20.18 38.37 -9.96
CA ASP A 392 -19.72 38.24 -8.58
C ASP A 392 -20.86 38.16 -7.53
N GLY A 393 -22.03 37.60 -7.92
CA GLY A 393 -23.18 37.37 -7.04
C GLY A 393 -24.28 38.41 -7.10
N VAL A 394 -24.12 39.52 -7.85
CA VAL A 394 -25.08 40.60 -7.96
C VAL A 394 -25.51 40.86 -9.42
N PRO A 395 -26.75 41.40 -9.64
CA PRO A 395 -27.18 41.89 -10.96
C PRO A 395 -26.16 42.84 -11.55
N ASN A 396 -25.72 42.57 -12.78
CA ASN A 396 -24.74 43.41 -13.51
C ASN A 396 -24.83 43.16 -15.01
N GLY A 397 -24.91 44.18 -15.84
CA GLY A 397 -25.21 44.07 -17.27
C GLY A 397 -26.70 44.27 -17.56
N ARG A 398 -27.27 43.60 -18.54
CA ARG A 398 -28.67 43.74 -18.90
C ARG A 398 -29.55 42.74 -18.12
N GLY A 399 -30.71 43.25 -17.62
CA GLY A 399 -31.66 42.43 -16.91
C GLY A 399 -33.05 43.05 -16.73
N THR A 400 -33.98 42.20 -16.36
CA THR A 400 -35.37 42.53 -16.08
C THR A 400 -35.68 42.17 -14.62
N PHE A 401 -36.18 43.14 -13.88
CA PHE A 401 -36.70 42.97 -12.52
C PHE A 401 -38.22 43.14 -12.57
N THR A 402 -38.95 42.19 -12.02
CA THR A 402 -40.42 42.19 -12.00
C THR A 402 -40.92 41.98 -10.58
N PHE A 403 -41.75 42.89 -10.12
CA PHE A 403 -42.42 42.79 -8.81
C PHE A 403 -43.75 42.03 -8.91
N PRO A 404 -44.31 41.50 -7.81
CA PRO A 404 -45.57 40.77 -7.80
C PRO A 404 -46.78 41.59 -8.23
N ASP A 405 -46.78 42.90 -7.98
CA ASP A 405 -47.81 43.87 -8.35
C ASP A 405 -47.80 44.26 -9.83
N GLY A 406 -46.81 43.76 -10.57
CA GLY A 406 -46.65 44.05 -11.97
C GLY A 406 -45.65 45.17 -12.32
N GLU A 407 -45.11 45.87 -11.29
CA GLU A 407 -43.99 46.79 -11.53
C GLU A 407 -42.85 46.07 -12.18
N LYS A 408 -42.20 46.73 -13.17
CA LYS A 408 -41.15 46.14 -13.98
C LYS A 408 -40.09 47.13 -14.37
N TYR A 409 -38.80 46.73 -14.11
CA TYR A 409 -37.64 47.43 -14.68
C TYR A 409 -36.97 46.55 -15.76
N GLU A 410 -36.67 47.12 -16.88
CA GLU A 410 -35.95 46.49 -18.01
C GLU A 410 -34.77 47.41 -18.40
N GLY A 411 -33.53 47.04 -18.15
CA GLY A 411 -32.42 47.92 -18.43
C GLY A 411 -31.08 47.40 -18.00
N GLU A 412 -30.14 48.34 -17.92
CA GLU A 412 -28.76 48.08 -17.49
C GLU A 412 -28.64 48.12 -15.96
N TRP A 413 -27.80 47.27 -15.45
CA TRP A 413 -27.50 47.11 -14.03
C TRP A 413 -26.02 47.25 -13.75
N LYS A 414 -25.66 47.83 -12.64
CA LYS A 414 -24.30 47.89 -12.14
C LYS A 414 -24.31 47.70 -10.61
N ASP A 415 -23.53 46.71 -10.16
CA ASP A 415 -23.36 46.42 -8.73
C ASP A 415 -24.68 46.27 -7.96
N GLY A 416 -25.69 45.65 -8.60
CA GLY A 416 -27.01 45.39 -8.02
C GLY A 416 -27.99 46.53 -8.08
N LYS A 417 -27.67 47.65 -8.76
CA LYS A 417 -28.53 48.85 -8.91
C LYS A 417 -28.85 49.14 -10.37
N TYR A 418 -30.01 49.76 -10.63
CA TYR A 418 -30.34 50.28 -11.96
C TYR A 418 -29.30 51.29 -12.38
N ASN A 419 -28.81 51.15 -13.58
CA ASN A 419 -27.73 52.01 -14.12
C ASN A 419 -27.81 52.05 -15.67
N GLY A 420 -27.35 53.13 -16.27
CA GLY A 420 -27.39 53.25 -17.74
C GLY A 420 -28.80 53.38 -18.29
N GLN A 421 -29.02 52.85 -19.49
CA GLN A 421 -30.34 52.92 -20.14
C GLN A 421 -31.30 51.88 -19.60
N GLY A 422 -32.51 52.36 -19.27
CA GLY A 422 -33.57 51.48 -18.75
C GLY A 422 -34.99 51.96 -18.97
N LYS A 423 -35.92 51.06 -18.76
CA LYS A 423 -37.37 51.30 -18.76
C LYS A 423 -37.98 50.77 -17.48
N GLU A 424 -38.67 51.60 -16.74
CA GLU A 424 -39.51 51.23 -15.62
C GLU A 424 -40.99 51.38 -15.98
N THR A 425 -41.78 50.41 -15.62
CA THR A 425 -43.24 50.41 -15.84
C THR A 425 -43.92 50.12 -14.51
N PHE A 426 -44.84 50.96 -14.11
CA PHE A 426 -45.56 50.86 -12.86
C PHE A 426 -46.92 50.15 -13.02
N PRO A 427 -47.50 49.64 -11.95
CA PRO A 427 -48.78 48.93 -11.99
C PRO A 427 -49.94 49.80 -12.52
N ASP A 428 -49.89 51.12 -12.28
CA ASP A 428 -50.89 52.07 -12.78
C ASP A 428 -50.77 52.38 -14.28
N GLY A 429 -49.76 51.85 -14.95
CA GLY A 429 -49.48 52.05 -16.35
C GLY A 429 -48.52 53.21 -16.66
N SER A 430 -48.08 53.97 -15.67
CA SER A 430 -47.04 54.96 -15.81
C SER A 430 -45.70 54.30 -16.20
N LYS A 431 -44.82 55.05 -16.83
CA LYS A 431 -43.53 54.53 -17.25
C LYS A 431 -42.47 55.62 -17.37
N TYR A 432 -41.26 55.21 -17.00
CA TYR A 432 -40.06 55.98 -17.26
C TYR A 432 -39.19 55.22 -18.27
N VAL A 433 -38.63 55.95 -19.22
CA VAL A 433 -37.63 55.45 -20.20
C VAL A 433 -36.51 56.44 -20.24
N GLY A 434 -35.33 56.07 -19.82
CA GLY A 434 -34.20 56.98 -19.77
C GLY A 434 -32.97 56.44 -19.04
N GLU A 435 -32.12 57.38 -18.65
CA GLU A 435 -30.88 57.08 -17.92
C GLU A 435 -31.13 56.91 -16.43
N PHE A 436 -30.46 55.92 -15.85
CA PHE A 436 -30.42 55.64 -14.41
C PHE A 436 -28.99 55.69 -13.91
N LYS A 437 -28.84 56.09 -12.66
CA LYS A 437 -27.57 56.08 -11.93
C LYS A 437 -27.85 55.71 -10.46
N ASP A 438 -27.13 54.67 -10.01
CA ASP A 438 -27.20 54.15 -8.62
C ASP A 438 -28.63 53.88 -8.11
N GLY A 439 -29.56 53.51 -9.03
CA GLY A 439 -30.96 53.17 -8.75
C GLY A 439 -31.95 54.30 -8.94
N GLU A 440 -31.51 55.52 -9.29
CA GLU A 440 -32.36 56.70 -9.46
C GLU A 440 -32.35 57.19 -10.93
N TYR A 441 -33.41 57.93 -11.36
CA TYR A 441 -33.44 58.62 -12.65
C TYR A 441 -32.36 59.70 -12.65
N ASP A 442 -31.42 59.60 -13.56
CA ASP A 442 -30.33 60.56 -13.68
C ASP A 442 -29.85 60.60 -15.15
N GLY A 443 -29.83 61.77 -15.76
CA GLY A 443 -29.52 61.96 -17.20
C GLY A 443 -30.79 62.25 -18.02
N GLN A 444 -30.80 61.86 -19.27
CA GLN A 444 -31.94 62.07 -20.16
C GLN A 444 -33.00 60.97 -19.99
N GLY A 445 -34.29 61.42 -19.86
CA GLY A 445 -35.38 60.47 -19.70
C GLY A 445 -36.76 61.02 -20.05
N THR A 446 -37.69 60.13 -20.24
CA THR A 446 -39.08 60.39 -20.51
C THR A 446 -39.94 59.68 -19.45
N PHE A 447 -40.70 60.42 -18.70
CA PHE A 447 -41.78 59.92 -17.84
C PHE A 447 -43.10 60.10 -18.58
N THR A 448 -43.97 59.12 -18.51
CA THR A 448 -45.34 59.17 -19.03
C THR A 448 -46.26 58.65 -17.94
N SER A 449 -47.21 59.46 -17.47
CA SER A 449 -48.24 59.09 -16.50
C SER A 449 -49.36 58.22 -17.09
N PRO A 450 -50.22 57.58 -16.31
CA PRO A 450 -51.28 56.69 -16.79
C PRO A 450 -52.30 57.41 -17.66
N ASP A 451 -52.55 58.68 -17.39
CA ASP A 451 -53.48 59.55 -18.17
C ASP A 451 -52.82 60.14 -19.39
N GLY A 452 -51.52 59.89 -19.64
CA GLY A 452 -50.81 60.34 -20.82
C GLY A 452 -50.01 61.63 -20.68
N GLU A 453 -49.98 62.26 -19.49
CA GLU A 453 -49.06 63.38 -19.24
C GLU A 453 -47.62 62.92 -19.45
N LYS A 454 -46.79 63.82 -19.99
CA LYS A 454 -45.43 63.44 -20.40
C LYS A 454 -44.39 64.51 -20.02
N TYR A 455 -43.33 64.05 -19.36
CA TYR A 455 -42.10 64.84 -19.22
C TYR A 455 -40.99 64.23 -20.06
N VAL A 456 -40.30 65.04 -20.82
CA VAL A 456 -39.10 64.67 -21.59
C VAL A 456 -37.98 65.65 -21.25
N GLY A 457 -36.93 65.21 -20.63
CA GLY A 457 -35.86 66.13 -20.22
C GLY A 457 -34.79 65.49 -19.38
N LYS A 458 -34.01 66.34 -18.73
CA LYS A 458 -32.96 65.91 -17.81
C LYS A 458 -33.54 65.57 -16.44
N TRP A 459 -32.97 64.57 -15.82
CA TRP A 459 -33.27 64.09 -14.48
C TRP A 459 -32.04 64.14 -13.61
N LYS A 460 -32.19 64.32 -12.31
CA LYS A 460 -31.10 64.26 -11.33
C LYS A 460 -31.66 63.74 -10.00
N ASN A 461 -31.07 62.71 -9.47
CA ASN A 461 -31.47 62.07 -8.20
C ASN A 461 -33.02 61.86 -8.13
N GLY A 462 -33.59 61.24 -9.16
CA GLY A 462 -35.00 60.89 -9.26
C GLY A 462 -35.96 62.03 -9.55
N LYS A 463 -35.49 63.28 -9.76
CA LYS A 463 -36.33 64.46 -9.98
C LYS A 463 -36.00 65.18 -11.30
N GLU A 464 -37.01 65.81 -11.93
CA GLU A 464 -36.82 66.64 -13.13
C GLU A 464 -35.82 67.74 -12.83
N HIS A 465 -34.84 67.92 -13.72
CA HIS A 465 -33.75 68.87 -13.55
C HIS A 465 -33.25 69.36 -14.90
N GLY A 466 -32.66 70.54 -14.96
CA GLY A 466 -32.08 71.10 -16.21
C GLY A 466 -33.15 71.39 -17.24
N GLN A 467 -32.86 71.18 -18.52
CA GLN A 467 -33.80 71.45 -19.62
C GLN A 467 -34.79 70.28 -19.77
N GLY A 468 -36.09 70.64 -19.89
CA GLY A 468 -37.15 69.66 -20.09
C GLY A 468 -38.41 70.21 -20.68
N THR A 469 -39.22 69.32 -21.24
CA THR A 469 -40.55 69.61 -21.79
C THR A 469 -41.58 68.74 -21.06
N TRP A 470 -42.54 69.40 -20.44
CA TRP A 470 -43.76 68.77 -19.89
C TRP A 470 -44.94 69.04 -20.83
N THR A 471 -45.78 68.06 -21.04
CA THR A 471 -47.00 68.16 -21.85
C THR A 471 -48.13 67.45 -21.11
N SER A 472 -49.21 68.20 -20.89
CA SER A 472 -50.44 67.66 -20.28
C SER A 472 -51.38 67.14 -21.37
N THR A 473 -52.31 66.27 -20.99
CA THR A 473 -53.33 65.69 -21.87
C THR A 473 -54.36 66.68 -22.37
N ASP A 474 -54.57 67.81 -21.64
CA ASP A 474 -55.44 68.92 -22.08
C ASP A 474 -54.74 69.93 -23.04
N GLY A 475 -53.50 69.63 -23.45
CA GLY A 475 -52.75 70.44 -24.40
C GLY A 475 -51.83 71.54 -23.77
N ARG A 476 -51.80 71.69 -22.42
CA ARG A 476 -50.82 72.56 -21.77
C ARG A 476 -49.42 72.02 -22.02
N LYS A 477 -48.43 72.92 -22.21
CA LYS A 477 -47.06 72.56 -22.43
C LYS A 477 -46.11 73.55 -21.77
N TYR A 478 -45.13 73.02 -21.03
CA TYR A 478 -44.00 73.82 -20.54
C TYR A 478 -42.71 73.35 -21.19
N VAL A 479 -41.90 74.29 -21.68
CA VAL A 479 -40.56 74.04 -22.21
C VAL A 479 -39.60 74.99 -21.48
N GLY A 480 -38.70 74.49 -20.70
CA GLY A 480 -37.83 75.37 -19.90
C GLY A 480 -36.93 74.59 -18.93
N LYS A 481 -36.35 75.38 -18.00
CA LYS A 481 -35.51 74.83 -16.94
C LYS A 481 -36.37 74.24 -15.81
N TRP A 482 -35.83 73.17 -15.19
CA TRP A 482 -36.39 72.48 -14.02
C TRP A 482 -35.35 72.37 -12.94
N LYS A 483 -35.74 72.40 -11.69
CA LYS A 483 -34.90 72.23 -10.51
C LYS A 483 -35.67 71.46 -9.45
N ASN A 484 -35.15 70.26 -9.10
CA ASN A 484 -35.74 69.39 -8.04
C ASN A 484 -37.23 69.08 -8.24
N GLY A 485 -37.71 68.88 -9.46
CA GLY A 485 -39.10 68.53 -9.79
C GLY A 485 -39.99 69.75 -10.10
N GLU A 486 -39.47 70.97 -9.98
CA GLU A 486 -40.23 72.18 -10.18
C GLU A 486 -39.72 73.00 -11.36
N LYS A 487 -40.67 73.73 -12.07
CA LYS A 487 -40.33 74.68 -13.11
C LYS A 487 -39.47 75.78 -12.50
N HIS A 488 -38.34 76.10 -13.09
CA HIS A 488 -37.38 77.06 -12.55
C HIS A 488 -36.58 77.76 -13.64
N GLY A 489 -36.26 79.04 -13.46
CA GLY A 489 -35.53 79.85 -14.43
C GLY A 489 -36.31 80.10 -15.73
N GLN A 490 -35.61 80.36 -16.81
CA GLN A 490 -36.22 80.72 -18.12
C GLN A 490 -37.01 79.53 -18.70
N GLY A 491 -38.27 79.80 -19.13
CA GLY A 491 -39.14 78.83 -19.78
C GLY A 491 -40.30 79.45 -20.55
N THR A 492 -40.98 78.57 -21.33
CA THR A 492 -42.19 78.93 -22.09
C THR A 492 -43.32 77.95 -21.63
N PHE A 493 -44.40 78.54 -21.11
CA PHE A 493 -45.65 77.81 -20.83
C PHE A 493 -46.65 78.18 -21.94
N THR A 494 -47.22 77.15 -22.59
CA THR A 494 -48.23 77.29 -23.66
C THR A 494 -49.56 76.70 -23.13
N TYR A 495 -50.64 77.46 -23.23
CA TYR A 495 -52.00 77.08 -22.86
C TYR A 495 -52.73 76.39 -24.03
N PRO A 496 -53.77 75.63 -23.81
CA PRO A 496 -54.52 74.90 -24.84
C PRO A 496 -55.09 75.78 -25.96
N ASP A 497 -55.43 77.02 -25.61
CA ASP A 497 -55.93 78.08 -26.55
C ASP A 497 -54.83 78.76 -27.35
N GLY A 498 -53.55 78.30 -27.21
CA GLY A 498 -52.42 78.88 -27.91
C GLY A 498 -51.72 80.06 -27.28
N ARG A 499 -52.30 80.64 -26.17
CA ARG A 499 -51.60 81.67 -25.39
C ARG A 499 -50.27 81.13 -24.84
N LYS A 500 -49.26 82.07 -24.69
CA LYS A 500 -47.94 81.68 -24.17
C LYS A 500 -47.51 82.68 -23.11
N TYR A 501 -46.90 82.10 -22.02
CA TYR A 501 -46.10 82.89 -21.10
C TYR A 501 -44.62 82.54 -21.42
N VAL A 502 -43.78 83.53 -21.60
CA VAL A 502 -42.34 83.36 -21.79
C VAL A 502 -41.66 84.20 -20.72
N GLY A 503 -40.99 83.59 -19.78
CA GLY A 503 -40.41 84.29 -18.63
C GLY A 503 -39.72 83.40 -17.63
N GLU A 504 -39.44 83.97 -16.47
CA GLU A 504 -38.84 83.26 -15.37
C GLU A 504 -39.88 82.48 -14.55
N PHE A 505 -39.48 81.32 -14.02
CA PHE A 505 -40.22 80.49 -13.09
C PHE A 505 -39.38 80.25 -11.86
N LYS A 506 -40.01 80.22 -10.70
CA LYS A 506 -39.42 79.93 -9.40
C LYS A 506 -40.40 79.05 -8.60
N ASP A 507 -39.85 77.92 -8.14
CA ASP A 507 -40.60 76.96 -7.29
C ASP A 507 -41.97 76.58 -7.91
N GLY A 508 -42.00 76.36 -9.25
CA GLY A 508 -43.19 75.98 -10.02
C GLY A 508 -44.07 77.08 -10.52
N GLU A 509 -43.95 78.29 -10.00
CA GLU A 509 -44.81 79.44 -10.27
C GLU A 509 -44.10 80.44 -11.24
N TYR A 510 -44.91 81.36 -11.83
CA TYR A 510 -44.44 82.49 -12.60
C TYR A 510 -43.67 83.47 -11.68
N ASP A 511 -42.42 83.73 -11.98
CA ASP A 511 -41.56 84.68 -11.26
C ASP A 511 -41.12 85.83 -12.25
N GLY A 512 -41.81 86.96 -12.13
CA GLY A 512 -41.56 88.15 -12.92
C GLY A 512 -42.78 89.05 -13.06
N GLN A 513 -42.54 90.38 -13.00
CA GLN A 513 -43.57 91.44 -13.16
C GLN A 513 -43.90 91.58 -14.67
#